data_65ed44a9ac0906309549d4737243acce
#
_entry.id   65ed44a9ac0906309549d4737243acce
#
_cell.length_a   1.000
_cell.length_b   1.000
_cell.length_c   1.000
_cell.angle_alpha   90.00
_cell.angle_beta   90.00
_cell.angle_gamma   90.00
#
_symmetry.space_group_name_H-M   'P 1'
#
loop_
_entity.id
_entity.type
_entity.pdbx_description
1 polymer ?
#
loop_
_entity_poly.entity_id
_entity_poly.type
_entity_poly.pdbx_seq_one_letter_code
_entity_poly.pdbx_strand_id
1 'polypeptide(L)'
;VHAMNKKNGYMKLEGKSIILNMGCRERTRGAIAIPGDRPAGVFTAGAAQRYVNIEGYMVGKKVLILGSGDIGLIMARRMSLEGAKVVGCVELCPYSNGLNRNIVQCLNDYDIPLYLSHTITDIQGDKRVEKVIVSKVDEKNQPIPGTEMEFDVDTVLLSVGLIPENELTRSAGITMDPATSGPVVYENMETSAEGIFASGNVVHVHDLVDFVTAESQKAGKSAAEYVKNGETKDQTCIDIKNGDGVNGIVPQKVRPSNVDKKVEVMFRARNVFTDVAIKVRSNGEELASFKREHMAPGEMEKIVIPKAFLDKVENGEI
;
A
#
# COMPACT_ATOMS: atom_id res chain seq x y z
N VAL A 1 -0.60 13.22 23.62
CA VAL A 1 -0.80 11.80 23.33
C VAL A 1 -1.10 11.06 24.63
N HIS A 2 -2.10 10.16 24.59
CA HIS A 2 -2.43 9.29 25.72
C HIS A 2 -1.81 7.91 25.45
N ALA A 3 -1.08 7.41 26.43
CA ALA A 3 -0.39 6.13 26.34
C ALA A 3 -0.57 5.32 27.63
N MET A 4 -0.44 4.00 27.52
CA MET A 4 -0.50 3.09 28.66
C MET A 4 0.51 1.96 28.50
N ASN A 5 1.21 1.62 29.58
CA ASN A 5 2.08 0.46 29.63
C ASN A 5 2.08 -0.19 31.02
N LYS A 6 2.62 -1.41 31.12
CA LYS A 6 2.65 -2.18 32.39
C LYS A 6 3.48 -1.50 33.51
N LYS A 7 4.52 -0.75 33.13
CA LYS A 7 5.46 -0.13 34.08
C LYS A 7 4.90 1.15 34.68
N ASN A 8 4.34 2.03 33.83
CA ASN A 8 3.98 3.41 34.19
C ASN A 8 2.47 3.64 34.30
N GLY A 9 1.65 2.62 33.97
CA GLY A 9 0.20 2.78 33.88
C GLY A 9 -0.21 3.73 32.74
N TYR A 10 -1.27 4.49 32.96
CA TYR A 10 -1.76 5.51 32.07
C TYR A 10 -0.90 6.79 32.16
N MET A 11 -0.58 7.36 31.01
CA MET A 11 0.25 8.56 30.87
C MET A 11 -0.37 9.54 29.88
N LYS A 12 -0.25 10.83 30.15
CA LYS A 12 -0.46 11.90 29.20
C LYS A 12 0.90 12.48 28.81
N LEU A 13 1.26 12.32 27.52
CA LEU A 13 2.52 12.80 26.98
C LEU A 13 2.26 14.11 26.23
N GLU A 14 2.95 15.17 26.62
CA GLU A 14 2.92 16.47 25.96
C GLU A 14 4.15 16.64 25.09
N GLY A 15 3.96 17.09 23.84
CA GLY A 15 5.01 17.35 22.88
C GLY A 15 4.69 18.60 22.07
N LYS A 16 5.73 19.29 21.58
CA LYS A 16 5.56 20.46 20.70
C LYS A 16 5.22 20.07 19.28
N SER A 17 5.52 18.84 18.88
CA SER A 17 5.19 18.25 17.58
C SER A 17 4.94 16.76 17.74
N ILE A 18 4.19 16.17 16.83
CA ILE A 18 3.88 14.73 16.79
C ILE A 18 4.18 14.23 15.38
N ILE A 19 4.82 13.06 15.27
CA ILE A 19 5.00 12.35 13.99
C ILE A 19 4.25 11.04 14.06
N LEU A 20 3.32 10.83 13.13
CA LEU A 20 2.50 9.63 13.01
C LEU A 20 3.20 8.64 12.07
N ASN A 21 3.67 7.51 12.62
CA ASN A 21 4.40 6.46 11.89
C ASN A 21 3.86 5.06 12.22
N MET A 22 2.53 4.92 12.35
CA MET A 22 1.90 3.67 12.76
C MET A 22 1.98 2.57 11.70
N GLY A 23 2.36 2.90 10.45
CA GLY A 23 2.48 1.94 9.37
C GLY A 23 1.13 1.45 8.84
N CYS A 24 1.05 0.17 8.53
CA CYS A 24 -0.13 -0.48 7.98
C CYS A 24 -0.30 -1.89 8.54
N ARG A 25 -1.49 -2.47 8.36
CA ARG A 25 -1.81 -3.87 8.63
C ARG A 25 -2.27 -4.59 7.37
N GLU A 26 -2.12 -5.89 7.34
CA GLU A 26 -2.62 -6.72 6.24
C GLU A 26 -4.15 -6.82 6.27
N ARG A 27 -4.77 -6.88 5.09
CA ARG A 27 -6.16 -7.25 4.95
C ARG A 27 -6.35 -8.72 5.31
N THR A 28 -7.27 -8.98 6.22
CA THR A 28 -7.63 -10.33 6.65
C THR A 28 -8.73 -10.92 5.79
N ARG A 29 -9.01 -12.22 5.96
CA ARG A 29 -10.15 -12.90 5.36
C ARG A 29 -11.47 -12.15 5.57
N GLY A 30 -11.70 -11.62 6.78
CA GLY A 30 -12.91 -10.85 7.09
C GLY A 30 -13.00 -9.53 6.32
N ALA A 31 -11.87 -8.86 6.06
CA ALA A 31 -11.83 -7.59 5.33
C ALA A 31 -12.22 -7.74 3.84
N ILE A 32 -12.03 -8.93 3.25
CA ILE A 32 -12.39 -9.25 1.86
C ILE A 32 -13.55 -10.22 1.76
N ALA A 33 -14.20 -10.55 2.90
CA ALA A 33 -15.41 -11.34 3.00
C ALA A 33 -15.40 -12.69 2.24
N ILE A 34 -14.26 -13.43 2.24
CA ILE A 34 -14.20 -14.76 1.61
C ILE A 34 -15.22 -15.71 2.29
N PRO A 35 -16.15 -16.31 1.53
CA PRO A 35 -17.16 -17.22 2.06
C PRO A 35 -16.59 -18.57 2.53
N GLY A 36 -17.48 -19.44 3.00
CA GLY A 36 -17.19 -20.81 3.44
C GLY A 36 -16.93 -20.95 4.94
N ASP A 37 -16.43 -22.11 5.33
CA ASP A 37 -16.15 -22.48 6.71
C ASP A 37 -15.07 -21.62 7.35
N ARG A 38 -14.92 -21.68 8.67
CA ARG A 38 -13.93 -20.91 9.43
C ARG A 38 -12.88 -21.81 10.12
N PRO A 39 -12.23 -22.75 9.40
CA PRO A 39 -11.22 -23.62 9.98
C PRO A 39 -9.91 -22.88 10.25
N ALA A 40 -9.01 -23.50 11.01
CA ALA A 40 -7.61 -23.07 11.05
C ALA A 40 -6.93 -23.24 9.68
N GLY A 41 -5.79 -22.56 9.45
CA GLY A 41 -5.02 -22.70 8.20
C GLY A 41 -5.16 -21.52 7.24
N VAL A 42 -5.94 -20.50 7.56
CA VAL A 42 -5.99 -19.25 6.79
C VAL A 42 -5.17 -18.19 7.51
N PHE A 43 -4.08 -17.73 6.86
CA PHE A 43 -3.16 -16.73 7.40
C PHE A 43 -3.01 -15.56 6.44
N THR A 44 -2.71 -14.38 6.95
CA THR A 44 -2.12 -13.34 6.11
C THR A 44 -0.68 -13.74 5.77
N ALA A 45 -0.17 -13.30 4.63
CA ALA A 45 1.15 -13.69 4.16
C ALA A 45 2.27 -13.21 5.11
N GLY A 46 2.14 -12.02 5.69
CA GLY A 46 3.08 -11.51 6.68
C GLY A 46 3.03 -12.24 8.02
N ALA A 47 1.84 -12.68 8.48
CA ALA A 47 1.75 -13.53 9.66
C ALA A 47 2.43 -14.88 9.43
N ALA A 48 2.23 -15.50 8.25
CA ALA A 48 2.93 -16.72 7.87
C ALA A 48 4.45 -16.50 7.78
N GLN A 49 4.89 -15.39 7.22
CA GLN A 49 6.30 -14.98 7.16
C GLN A 49 6.93 -14.92 8.56
N ARG A 50 6.23 -14.31 9.51
CA ARG A 50 6.70 -14.27 10.89
C ARG A 50 6.86 -15.67 11.49
N TYR A 51 5.83 -16.52 11.36
CA TYR A 51 5.90 -17.89 11.89
C TYR A 51 7.08 -18.68 11.30
N VAL A 52 7.25 -18.63 9.98
CA VAL A 52 8.31 -19.38 9.31
C VAL A 52 9.69 -18.80 9.58
N ASN A 53 9.87 -17.48 9.43
CA ASN A 53 11.20 -16.87 9.45
C ASN A 53 11.71 -16.53 10.86
N ILE A 54 10.82 -16.23 11.80
CA ILE A 54 11.18 -15.76 13.14
C ILE A 54 10.95 -16.86 14.20
N GLU A 55 9.77 -17.48 14.16
CA GLU A 55 9.38 -18.46 15.18
C GLU A 55 9.79 -19.91 14.80
N GLY A 56 10.19 -20.16 13.53
CA GLY A 56 10.61 -21.47 13.04
C GLY A 56 9.48 -22.50 12.90
N TYR A 57 8.23 -22.04 12.74
CA TYR A 57 7.07 -22.93 12.58
C TYR A 57 6.55 -22.92 11.17
N MET A 58 6.35 -24.12 10.60
CA MET A 58 5.63 -24.30 9.35
C MET A 58 4.13 -24.10 9.55
N VAL A 59 3.55 -23.22 8.74
CA VAL A 59 2.10 -22.91 8.81
C VAL A 59 1.25 -23.91 8.04
N GLY A 60 1.84 -24.73 7.16
CA GLY A 60 1.17 -25.79 6.41
C GLY A 60 2.06 -26.51 5.43
N LYS A 61 1.54 -27.55 4.78
CA LYS A 61 2.26 -28.42 3.84
C LYS A 61 1.82 -28.28 2.40
N LYS A 62 0.53 -28.03 2.17
CA LYS A 62 -0.06 -27.75 0.85
C LYS A 62 -0.69 -26.39 0.90
N VAL A 63 -0.16 -25.43 0.15
CA VAL A 63 -0.46 -24.01 0.28
C VAL A 63 -1.03 -23.46 -1.02
N LEU A 64 -2.16 -22.74 -0.93
CA LEU A 64 -2.67 -21.86 -1.97
C LEU A 64 -2.49 -20.41 -1.52
N ILE A 65 -2.05 -19.54 -2.42
CA ILE A 65 -1.85 -18.12 -2.12
C ILE A 65 -2.90 -17.29 -2.86
N LEU A 66 -3.60 -16.41 -2.16
CA LEU A 66 -4.50 -15.44 -2.75
C LEU A 66 -3.84 -14.05 -2.74
N GLY A 67 -3.69 -13.47 -3.92
CA GLY A 67 -3.03 -12.20 -4.18
C GLY A 67 -1.58 -12.38 -4.59
N SER A 68 -1.21 -11.72 -5.70
CA SER A 68 0.13 -11.74 -6.30
C SER A 68 0.98 -10.51 -5.92
N GLY A 69 0.69 -9.88 -4.78
CA GLY A 69 1.56 -8.85 -4.22
C GLY A 69 2.91 -9.43 -3.77
N ASP A 70 3.94 -8.60 -3.64
CA ASP A 70 5.32 -9.03 -3.37
C ASP A 70 5.45 -9.97 -2.17
N ILE A 71 4.75 -9.71 -1.07
CA ILE A 71 4.79 -10.56 0.12
C ILE A 71 4.26 -11.97 -0.19
N GLY A 72 3.17 -12.08 -0.97
CA GLY A 72 2.62 -13.36 -1.42
C GLY A 72 3.60 -14.13 -2.29
N LEU A 73 4.22 -13.47 -3.26
CA LEU A 73 5.23 -14.05 -4.14
C LEU A 73 6.47 -14.53 -3.37
N ILE A 74 6.99 -13.70 -2.48
CA ILE A 74 8.13 -14.03 -1.62
C ILE A 74 7.79 -15.23 -0.73
N MET A 75 6.57 -15.29 -0.18
CA MET A 75 6.12 -16.43 0.62
C MET A 75 5.89 -17.68 -0.19
N ALA A 76 5.49 -17.59 -1.46
CA ALA A 76 5.42 -18.75 -2.36
C ALA A 76 6.80 -19.44 -2.46
N ARG A 77 7.83 -18.66 -2.75
CA ARG A 77 9.22 -19.14 -2.78
C ARG A 77 9.67 -19.65 -1.41
N ARG A 78 9.42 -18.90 -0.34
CA ARG A 78 9.86 -19.26 1.01
C ARG A 78 9.25 -20.56 1.48
N MET A 79 7.95 -20.74 1.31
CA MET A 79 7.25 -21.97 1.67
C MET A 79 7.77 -23.18 0.89
N SER A 80 8.07 -23.01 -0.41
CA SER A 80 8.67 -24.06 -1.25
C SER A 80 10.06 -24.46 -0.76
N LEU A 81 10.90 -23.49 -0.40
CA LEU A 81 12.24 -23.74 0.15
C LEU A 81 12.21 -24.50 1.49
N GLU A 82 11.19 -24.27 2.31
CA GLU A 82 10.98 -24.97 3.58
C GLU A 82 10.24 -26.33 3.41
N GLY A 83 10.02 -26.76 2.16
CA GLY A 83 9.47 -28.08 1.84
C GLY A 83 7.96 -28.18 1.76
N ALA A 84 7.22 -27.06 1.79
CA ALA A 84 5.81 -27.06 1.49
C ALA A 84 5.57 -27.12 -0.03
N LYS A 85 4.44 -27.72 -0.45
CA LYS A 85 3.97 -27.67 -1.83
C LYS A 85 3.06 -26.46 -2.02
N VAL A 86 3.52 -25.43 -2.70
CA VAL A 86 2.67 -24.31 -3.14
C VAL A 86 1.98 -24.74 -4.44
N VAL A 87 0.64 -24.86 -4.41
CA VAL A 87 -0.13 -25.39 -5.54
C VAL A 87 -0.54 -24.32 -6.55
N GLY A 88 -0.45 -23.06 -6.16
CA GLY A 88 -0.72 -21.92 -7.05
C GLY A 88 -0.80 -20.59 -6.32
N CYS A 89 -0.72 -19.53 -7.11
CA CYS A 89 -1.02 -18.17 -6.72
C CYS A 89 -2.25 -17.70 -7.51
N VAL A 90 -3.25 -17.16 -6.83
CA VAL A 90 -4.53 -16.70 -7.40
C VAL A 90 -4.57 -15.19 -7.32
N GLU A 91 -4.86 -14.51 -8.42
CA GLU A 91 -4.92 -13.05 -8.51
C GLU A 91 -6.24 -12.59 -9.11
N LEU A 92 -6.90 -11.67 -8.42
CA LEU A 92 -8.18 -11.09 -8.84
C LEU A 92 -8.04 -10.26 -10.13
N CYS A 93 -6.93 -9.52 -10.26
CA CYS A 93 -6.64 -8.68 -11.41
C CYS A 93 -6.21 -9.50 -12.63
N PRO A 94 -6.37 -8.98 -13.87
CA PRO A 94 -5.85 -9.61 -15.08
C PRO A 94 -4.32 -9.48 -15.22
N TYR A 95 -3.63 -8.95 -14.22
CA TYR A 95 -2.19 -8.78 -14.14
C TYR A 95 -1.71 -9.01 -12.70
N SER A 96 -0.43 -9.33 -12.52
CA SER A 96 0.18 -9.44 -11.19
C SER A 96 0.41 -8.06 -10.57
N ASN A 97 0.19 -7.96 -9.27
CA ASN A 97 0.45 -6.74 -8.48
C ASN A 97 1.85 -6.70 -7.85
N GLY A 98 2.66 -7.73 -8.04
CA GLY A 98 4.04 -7.77 -7.57
C GLY A 98 5.05 -7.32 -8.62
N LEU A 99 6.26 -7.02 -8.18
CA LEU A 99 7.38 -6.67 -9.06
C LEU A 99 7.70 -7.84 -10.00
N ASN A 100 7.98 -7.56 -11.28
CA ASN A 100 8.26 -8.58 -12.29
C ASN A 100 9.39 -9.54 -11.89
N ARG A 101 10.46 -9.04 -11.25
CA ARG A 101 11.52 -9.88 -10.71
C ARG A 101 11.01 -10.93 -9.71
N ASN A 102 10.01 -10.59 -8.89
CA ASN A 102 9.44 -11.49 -7.91
C ASN A 102 8.53 -12.54 -8.57
N ILE A 103 7.84 -12.20 -9.67
CA ILE A 103 7.11 -13.19 -10.47
C ILE A 103 8.07 -14.25 -10.98
N VAL A 104 9.18 -13.84 -11.59
CA VAL A 104 10.19 -14.79 -12.12
C VAL A 104 10.78 -15.62 -11.00
N GLN A 105 11.37 -14.97 -9.99
CA GLN A 105 12.15 -15.65 -8.95
C GLN A 105 11.32 -16.43 -7.93
N CYS A 106 10.04 -16.14 -7.80
CA CYS A 106 9.19 -16.73 -6.77
C CYS A 106 8.11 -17.66 -7.32
N LEU A 107 7.72 -17.53 -8.57
CA LEU A 107 6.75 -18.43 -9.20
C LEU A 107 7.38 -19.23 -10.33
N ASN A 108 7.97 -18.58 -11.36
CA ASN A 108 8.46 -19.27 -12.55
C ASN A 108 9.61 -20.24 -12.21
N ASP A 109 10.59 -19.83 -11.38
CA ASP A 109 11.73 -20.67 -10.97
C ASP A 109 11.31 -21.89 -10.12
N TYR A 110 10.06 -21.91 -9.62
CA TYR A 110 9.49 -22.99 -8.79
C TYR A 110 8.31 -23.70 -9.44
N ASP A 111 8.03 -23.44 -10.73
CA ASP A 111 6.89 -23.99 -11.46
C ASP A 111 5.56 -23.81 -10.74
N ILE A 112 5.38 -22.68 -10.05
CA ILE A 112 4.13 -22.35 -9.34
C ILE A 112 3.20 -21.59 -10.30
N PRO A 113 2.00 -22.15 -10.62
CA PRO A 113 1.08 -21.52 -11.54
C PRO A 113 0.46 -20.23 -10.96
N LEU A 114 0.30 -19.22 -11.82
CA LEU A 114 -0.38 -17.96 -11.54
C LEU A 114 -1.73 -17.93 -12.27
N TYR A 115 -2.82 -17.87 -11.50
CA TYR A 115 -4.19 -17.80 -12.00
C TYR A 115 -4.68 -16.35 -11.94
N LEU A 116 -4.56 -15.62 -13.04
CA LEU A 116 -5.05 -14.23 -13.19
C LEU A 116 -6.55 -14.19 -13.45
N SER A 117 -7.22 -13.12 -13.03
CA SER A 117 -8.68 -12.97 -13.09
C SER A 117 -9.43 -14.10 -12.37
N HIS A 118 -8.91 -14.52 -11.21
CA HIS A 118 -9.51 -15.55 -10.37
C HIS A 118 -9.57 -15.11 -8.90
N THR A 119 -10.51 -15.69 -8.15
CA THR A 119 -10.61 -15.47 -6.71
C THR A 119 -11.07 -16.73 -5.98
N ILE A 120 -10.85 -16.78 -4.67
CA ILE A 120 -11.40 -17.82 -3.81
C ILE A 120 -12.89 -17.54 -3.57
N THR A 121 -13.73 -18.50 -3.91
CA THR A 121 -15.18 -18.41 -3.77
C THR A 121 -15.72 -19.25 -2.63
N ASP A 122 -14.96 -20.23 -2.13
CA ASP A 122 -15.34 -21.02 -0.96
C ASP A 122 -14.09 -21.60 -0.27
N ILE A 123 -14.16 -21.76 1.05
CA ILE A 123 -13.16 -22.46 1.86
C ILE A 123 -13.90 -23.52 2.69
N GLN A 124 -13.47 -24.77 2.56
CA GLN A 124 -14.09 -25.92 3.21
C GLN A 124 -13.10 -26.58 4.19
N GLY A 125 -13.63 -27.02 5.33
CA GLY A 125 -12.87 -27.75 6.33
C GLY A 125 -13.50 -27.63 7.72
N ASP A 126 -13.27 -28.63 8.57
CA ASP A 126 -13.73 -28.64 9.97
C ASP A 126 -12.68 -27.99 10.89
N LYS A 127 -11.65 -28.74 11.29
CA LYS A 127 -10.60 -28.23 12.18
C LYS A 127 -9.57 -27.40 11.45
N ARG A 128 -9.29 -27.73 10.21
CA ARG A 128 -8.33 -27.09 9.33
C ARG A 128 -8.88 -27.00 7.92
N VAL A 129 -8.32 -26.12 7.10
CA VAL A 129 -8.61 -26.06 5.66
C VAL A 129 -8.32 -27.44 5.04
N GLU A 130 -9.27 -27.95 4.26
CA GLU A 130 -9.17 -29.23 3.53
C GLU A 130 -9.29 -28.99 2.04
N LYS A 131 -10.14 -28.05 1.64
CA LYS A 131 -10.39 -27.72 0.24
C LYS A 131 -10.69 -26.23 0.08
N VAL A 132 -10.28 -25.69 -1.08
CA VAL A 132 -10.56 -24.32 -1.50
C VAL A 132 -11.11 -24.33 -2.92
N ILE A 133 -12.20 -23.60 -3.15
CA ILE A 133 -12.79 -23.41 -4.47
C ILE A 133 -12.35 -22.05 -4.99
N VAL A 134 -11.82 -22.05 -6.22
CA VAL A 134 -11.38 -20.87 -6.94
C VAL A 134 -12.20 -20.74 -8.22
N SER A 135 -12.73 -19.57 -8.50
CA SER A 135 -13.47 -19.31 -9.74
C SER A 135 -12.84 -18.16 -10.51
N LYS A 136 -12.97 -18.22 -11.83
CA LYS A 136 -12.67 -17.08 -12.70
C LYS A 136 -13.63 -15.93 -12.41
N VAL A 137 -13.17 -14.68 -12.58
CA VAL A 137 -14.03 -13.50 -12.41
C VAL A 137 -14.18 -12.74 -13.74
N ASP A 138 -15.30 -12.03 -13.85
CA ASP A 138 -15.58 -11.12 -14.96
C ASP A 138 -14.93 -9.74 -14.74
N GLU A 139 -15.17 -8.80 -15.66
CA GLU A 139 -14.64 -7.43 -15.61
C GLU A 139 -15.14 -6.63 -14.40
N LYS A 140 -16.20 -7.09 -13.72
CA LYS A 140 -16.76 -6.51 -12.49
C LYS A 140 -16.29 -7.24 -11.24
N ASN A 141 -15.29 -8.12 -11.38
CA ASN A 141 -14.77 -8.99 -10.32
C ASN A 141 -15.85 -9.93 -9.71
N GLN A 142 -16.88 -10.30 -10.50
CA GLN A 142 -17.89 -11.25 -10.07
C GLN A 142 -17.51 -12.67 -10.53
N PRO A 143 -17.61 -13.69 -9.65
CA PRO A 143 -17.32 -15.06 -10.03
C PRO A 143 -18.21 -15.53 -11.18
N ILE A 144 -17.61 -16.20 -12.18
CA ILE A 144 -18.29 -16.76 -13.34
C ILE A 144 -18.69 -18.20 -13.00
N PRO A 145 -20.00 -18.55 -12.95
CA PRO A 145 -20.45 -19.91 -12.70
C PRO A 145 -19.94 -20.91 -13.75
N GLY A 146 -19.59 -22.12 -13.30
CA GLY A 146 -19.06 -23.17 -14.17
C GLY A 146 -17.56 -23.08 -14.44
N THR A 147 -16.85 -22.18 -13.75
CA THR A 147 -15.38 -22.03 -13.85
C THR A 147 -14.66 -22.48 -12.60
N GLU A 148 -15.37 -23.13 -11.67
CA GLU A 148 -14.85 -23.54 -10.37
C GLU A 148 -13.74 -24.57 -10.54
N MET A 149 -12.64 -24.32 -9.85
CA MET A 149 -11.49 -25.23 -9.69
C MET A 149 -11.35 -25.59 -8.22
N GLU A 150 -11.16 -26.86 -7.93
CA GLU A 150 -10.97 -27.36 -6.58
C GLU A 150 -9.48 -27.56 -6.28
N PHE A 151 -9.05 -27.11 -5.11
CA PHE A 151 -7.69 -27.28 -4.61
C PHE A 151 -7.73 -27.97 -3.24
N ASP A 152 -7.19 -29.19 -3.15
CA ASP A 152 -6.96 -29.87 -1.87
C ASP A 152 -5.71 -29.26 -1.22
N VAL A 153 -5.92 -28.44 -0.20
CA VAL A 153 -4.86 -27.69 0.51
C VAL A 153 -5.17 -27.63 2.01
N ASP A 154 -4.12 -27.56 2.81
CA ASP A 154 -4.23 -27.40 4.27
C ASP A 154 -4.02 -25.96 4.72
N THR A 155 -3.64 -25.07 3.81
CA THR A 155 -3.29 -23.69 4.14
C THR A 155 -3.60 -22.71 2.99
N VAL A 156 -4.16 -21.56 3.37
CA VAL A 156 -4.35 -20.41 2.48
C VAL A 156 -3.55 -19.24 3.03
N LEU A 157 -2.71 -18.63 2.19
CA LEU A 157 -2.03 -17.37 2.50
C LEU A 157 -2.73 -16.22 1.76
N LEU A 158 -3.00 -15.14 2.48
CA LEU A 158 -3.63 -13.94 1.94
C LEU A 158 -2.60 -12.82 1.75
N SER A 159 -2.39 -12.41 0.50
CA SER A 159 -1.57 -11.25 0.12
C SER A 159 -2.43 -10.25 -0.65
N VAL A 160 -3.50 -9.80 -0.02
CA VAL A 160 -4.61 -9.08 -0.66
C VAL A 160 -4.60 -7.58 -0.33
N GLY A 161 -3.43 -7.04 -0.11
CA GLY A 161 -3.18 -5.64 0.13
C GLY A 161 -3.11 -5.27 1.62
N LEU A 162 -2.73 -4.03 1.84
CA LEU A 162 -2.47 -3.44 3.14
C LEU A 162 -3.48 -2.34 3.45
N ILE A 163 -3.72 -2.09 4.73
CA ILE A 163 -4.59 -1.01 5.23
C ILE A 163 -3.73 -0.10 6.09
N PRO A 164 -3.54 1.18 5.71
CA PRO A 164 -2.87 2.16 6.55
C PRO A 164 -3.53 2.29 7.93
N GLU A 165 -2.71 2.31 9.00
CA GLU A 165 -3.18 2.36 10.39
C GLU A 165 -3.54 3.78 10.82
N ASN A 166 -4.77 4.20 10.55
CA ASN A 166 -5.22 5.57 10.71
C ASN A 166 -6.34 5.79 11.75
N GLU A 167 -6.50 4.88 12.72
CA GLU A 167 -7.48 5.06 13.78
C GLU A 167 -7.15 6.27 14.67
N LEU A 168 -5.87 6.42 15.06
CA LEU A 168 -5.40 7.58 15.81
C LEU A 168 -5.46 8.86 15.00
N THR A 169 -5.13 8.81 13.73
CA THR A 169 -5.21 9.94 12.80
C THR A 169 -6.63 10.48 12.71
N ARG A 170 -7.61 9.59 12.53
CA ARG A 170 -9.04 9.96 12.50
C ARG A 170 -9.53 10.51 13.84
N SER A 171 -9.10 9.90 14.96
CA SER A 171 -9.49 10.36 16.29
C SER A 171 -8.92 11.75 16.62
N ALA A 172 -7.83 12.14 15.97
CA ALA A 172 -7.26 13.49 16.06
C ALA A 172 -7.94 14.52 15.14
N GLY A 173 -8.98 14.13 14.37
CA GLY A 173 -9.69 15.01 13.45
C GLY A 173 -8.90 15.40 12.20
N ILE A 174 -7.85 14.67 11.85
CA ILE A 174 -7.01 14.93 10.69
C ILE A 174 -7.76 14.52 9.42
N THR A 175 -7.70 15.37 8.39
CA THR A 175 -8.32 15.12 7.09
C THR A 175 -7.67 13.91 6.42
N MET A 176 -8.52 12.98 5.94
CA MET A 176 -8.10 11.75 5.29
C MET A 176 -8.26 11.86 3.78
N ASP A 177 -7.29 11.30 3.03
CA ASP A 177 -7.40 11.11 1.60
C ASP A 177 -8.03 9.74 1.29
N PRO A 178 -9.17 9.69 0.56
CA PRO A 178 -9.83 8.42 0.24
C PRO A 178 -9.03 7.53 -0.72
N ALA A 179 -8.14 8.11 -1.55
CA ALA A 179 -7.37 7.36 -2.53
C ALA A 179 -6.24 6.56 -1.89
N THR A 180 -5.53 7.14 -0.92
CA THR A 180 -4.45 6.47 -0.18
C THR A 180 -4.95 5.78 1.09
N SER A 181 -6.12 6.18 1.60
CA SER A 181 -6.62 5.84 2.95
C SER A 181 -5.69 6.34 4.08
N GLY A 182 -4.79 7.25 3.76
CA GLY A 182 -3.89 7.95 4.68
C GLY A 182 -4.33 9.39 4.95
N PRO A 183 -3.62 10.13 5.81
CA PRO A 183 -3.86 11.56 5.98
C PRO A 183 -3.49 12.36 4.74
N VAL A 184 -4.23 13.43 4.48
CA VAL A 184 -3.79 14.48 3.57
C VAL A 184 -2.56 15.15 4.16
N VAL A 185 -1.48 15.24 3.36
CA VAL A 185 -0.23 15.87 3.78
C VAL A 185 0.21 16.96 2.83
N TYR A 186 0.96 17.91 3.39
CA TYR A 186 1.65 18.95 2.64
C TYR A 186 3.03 18.46 2.14
N GLU A 187 3.71 19.29 1.37
CA GLU A 187 5.04 19.03 0.80
C GLU A 187 6.11 18.65 1.83
N ASN A 188 5.95 19.07 3.08
CA ASN A 188 6.84 18.82 4.20
C ASN A 188 6.37 17.67 5.11
N MET A 189 5.35 16.91 4.68
CA MET A 189 4.70 15.81 5.42
C MET A 189 3.87 16.26 6.64
N GLU A 190 3.61 17.56 6.80
CA GLU A 190 2.65 18.04 7.78
C GLU A 190 1.23 17.65 7.37
N THR A 191 0.39 17.30 8.34
CA THR A 191 -1.02 16.94 8.12
C THR A 191 -1.90 18.20 8.14
N SER A 192 -3.22 18.02 8.00
CA SER A 192 -4.19 19.13 8.18
C SER A 192 -4.26 19.67 9.61
N ALA A 193 -3.62 19.01 10.57
CA ALA A 193 -3.49 19.50 11.95
C ALA A 193 -2.07 20.03 12.16
N GLU A 194 -1.99 21.30 12.55
CA GLU A 194 -0.74 22.01 12.78
C GLU A 194 0.19 21.28 13.73
N GLY A 195 1.48 21.19 13.39
CA GLY A 195 2.52 20.55 14.19
C GLY A 195 2.41 19.02 14.25
N ILE A 196 1.46 18.42 13.51
CA ILE A 196 1.34 16.97 13.37
C ILE A 196 1.77 16.55 11.98
N PHE A 197 2.79 15.69 11.91
CA PHE A 197 3.36 15.15 10.69
C PHE A 197 3.02 13.66 10.55
N ALA A 198 3.09 13.14 9.33
CA ALA A 198 2.90 11.72 9.09
C ALA A 198 3.85 11.24 8.00
N SER A 199 4.32 9.97 8.07
CA SER A 199 5.18 9.40 7.05
C SER A 199 5.13 7.87 7.01
N GLY A 200 5.56 7.31 5.90
CA GLY A 200 5.57 5.87 5.66
C GLY A 200 4.18 5.29 5.38
N ASN A 201 4.00 4.01 5.62
CA ASN A 201 2.78 3.28 5.22
C ASN A 201 1.48 3.75 5.89
N VAL A 202 1.54 4.63 6.89
CA VAL A 202 0.37 5.29 7.45
C VAL A 202 -0.20 6.36 6.49
N VAL A 203 0.64 6.97 5.63
CA VAL A 203 0.25 7.96 4.62
C VAL A 203 -0.18 7.28 3.32
N HIS A 204 0.68 6.45 2.78
CA HIS A 204 0.44 5.59 1.61
C HIS A 204 1.36 4.36 1.66
N VAL A 205 0.92 3.26 1.07
CA VAL A 205 1.72 2.03 1.10
C VAL A 205 2.88 2.14 0.12
N HIS A 206 4.11 1.93 0.61
CA HIS A 206 5.34 1.94 -0.19
C HIS A 206 5.76 0.53 -0.61
N ASP A 207 6.47 0.43 -1.74
CA ASP A 207 7.05 -0.82 -2.24
C ASP A 207 8.44 -1.08 -1.65
N LEU A 208 9.21 -0.01 -1.38
CA LEU A 208 10.59 -0.06 -0.93
C LEU A 208 10.77 0.71 0.38
N VAL A 209 11.53 0.13 1.31
CA VAL A 209 11.90 0.77 2.59
C VAL A 209 12.71 2.05 2.39
N ASP A 210 13.44 2.16 1.27
CA ASP A 210 14.19 3.37 0.92
C ASP A 210 13.29 4.60 0.78
N PHE A 211 12.12 4.44 0.15
CA PHE A 211 11.12 5.51 0.05
C PHE A 211 10.53 5.88 1.43
N VAL A 212 10.22 4.87 2.25
CA VAL A 212 9.77 5.08 3.63
C VAL A 212 10.80 5.86 4.43
N THR A 213 12.08 5.50 4.30
CA THR A 213 13.18 6.16 5.00
C THR A 213 13.32 7.62 4.58
N ALA A 214 13.34 7.90 3.27
CA ALA A 214 13.46 9.25 2.74
C ALA A 214 12.28 10.15 3.19
N GLU A 215 11.06 9.62 3.13
CA GLU A 215 9.85 10.32 3.58
C GLU A 215 9.86 10.58 5.08
N SER A 216 10.28 9.59 5.88
CA SER A 216 10.39 9.73 7.34
C SER A 216 11.47 10.72 7.76
N GLN A 217 12.60 10.77 7.04
CA GLN A 217 13.63 11.79 7.24
C GLN A 217 13.09 13.20 6.95
N LYS A 218 12.30 13.36 5.88
CA LYS A 218 11.64 14.62 5.55
C LYS A 218 10.69 15.04 6.69
N ALA A 219 9.79 14.16 7.13
CA ALA A 219 8.86 14.43 8.21
C ALA A 219 9.58 14.80 9.52
N GLY A 220 10.62 14.05 9.87
CA GLY A 220 11.43 14.32 11.07
C GLY A 220 12.13 15.67 11.03
N LYS A 221 12.72 16.04 9.89
CA LYS A 221 13.34 17.35 9.69
C LYS A 221 12.32 18.47 9.80
N SER A 222 11.18 18.34 9.14
CA SER A 222 10.09 19.33 9.16
C SER A 222 9.51 19.52 10.56
N ALA A 223 9.31 18.43 11.31
CA ALA A 223 8.87 18.50 12.71
C ALA A 223 9.89 19.22 13.59
N ALA A 224 11.19 18.99 13.39
CA ALA A 224 12.25 19.68 14.13
C ALA A 224 12.30 21.18 13.79
N GLU A 225 12.10 21.54 12.54
CA GLU A 225 12.01 22.93 12.07
C GLU A 225 10.78 23.64 12.66
N TYR A 226 9.62 22.97 12.68
CA TYR A 226 8.41 23.46 13.33
C TYR A 226 8.64 23.74 14.84
N VAL A 227 9.29 22.84 15.55
CA VAL A 227 9.59 23.03 16.99
C VAL A 227 10.49 24.24 17.25
N LYS A 228 11.39 24.58 16.31
CA LYS A 228 12.32 25.72 16.42
C LYS A 228 11.70 27.05 16.02
N ASN A 229 10.94 27.03 14.92
CA ASN A 229 10.55 28.26 14.20
C ASN A 229 9.05 28.58 14.34
N GLY A 230 8.25 27.61 14.83
CA GLY A 230 6.79 27.72 14.87
C GLY A 230 6.13 27.43 13.53
N GLU A 231 4.88 27.84 13.42
CA GLU A 231 4.02 27.60 12.25
C GLU A 231 4.56 28.24 10.95
N THR A 232 4.27 27.59 9.82
CA THR A 232 4.46 28.19 8.49
C THR A 232 3.45 29.31 8.29
N LYS A 233 3.92 30.55 8.13
CA LYS A 233 3.07 31.76 8.08
C LYS A 233 2.21 31.87 6.82
N ASP A 234 2.67 31.33 5.71
CA ASP A 234 1.95 31.37 4.43
C ASP A 234 1.02 30.16 4.31
N GLN A 235 -0.27 30.43 4.24
CA GLN A 235 -1.33 29.42 4.10
C GLN A 235 -1.76 29.22 2.64
N THR A 236 -1.17 29.96 1.68
CA THR A 236 -1.46 29.76 0.26
C THR A 236 -0.99 28.38 -0.16
N CYS A 237 -1.91 27.54 -0.63
CA CYS A 237 -1.59 26.20 -1.04
C CYS A 237 -2.15 25.84 -2.43
N ILE A 238 -1.46 24.93 -3.09
CA ILE A 238 -1.86 24.29 -4.34
C ILE A 238 -2.33 22.89 -4.00
N ASP A 239 -3.51 22.50 -4.49
CA ASP A 239 -4.00 21.12 -4.41
C ASP A 239 -3.46 20.32 -5.60
N ILE A 240 -2.83 19.17 -5.32
CA ILE A 240 -2.42 18.23 -6.36
C ILE A 240 -3.49 17.14 -6.47
N LYS A 241 -4.09 17.01 -7.66
CA LYS A 241 -5.21 16.09 -7.90
C LYS A 241 -4.83 14.92 -8.80
N ASN A 242 -5.47 13.79 -8.57
CA ASN A 242 -5.36 12.64 -9.46
C ASN A 242 -5.94 12.98 -10.83
N GLY A 243 -5.11 12.91 -11.87
CA GLY A 243 -5.57 12.91 -13.27
C GLY A 243 -5.96 11.52 -13.75
N ASP A 244 -6.30 11.42 -15.04
CA ASP A 244 -6.63 10.15 -15.68
C ASP A 244 -5.43 9.16 -15.60
N GLY A 245 -5.74 7.93 -15.22
CA GLY A 245 -4.72 6.88 -15.08
C GLY A 245 -3.85 6.96 -13.82
N VAL A 246 -4.05 7.96 -12.95
CA VAL A 246 -3.28 8.19 -11.73
C VAL A 246 -4.14 7.96 -10.48
N ASN A 247 -3.54 7.46 -9.41
CA ASN A 247 -4.18 7.25 -8.13
C ASN A 247 -3.23 7.46 -6.95
N GLY A 248 -3.76 7.97 -5.83
CA GLY A 248 -3.03 8.02 -4.56
C GLY A 248 -1.84 8.97 -4.56
N ILE A 249 -2.02 10.19 -5.07
CA ILE A 249 -0.98 11.23 -5.07
C ILE A 249 -0.60 11.66 -3.65
N VAL A 250 0.70 11.77 -3.40
CA VAL A 250 1.30 12.30 -2.16
C VAL A 250 2.51 13.18 -2.53
N PRO A 251 2.61 14.44 -2.01
CA PRO A 251 1.64 15.14 -1.17
C PRO A 251 0.40 15.56 -1.95
N GLN A 252 -0.73 15.71 -1.25
CA GLN A 252 -1.96 16.23 -1.85
C GLN A 252 -2.01 17.76 -1.88
N LYS A 253 -1.19 18.40 -1.06
CA LYS A 253 -1.13 19.85 -0.94
C LYS A 253 0.30 20.36 -0.95
N VAL A 254 0.52 21.51 -1.55
CA VAL A 254 1.84 22.15 -1.61
C VAL A 254 1.71 23.63 -1.29
N ARG A 255 2.52 24.13 -0.39
CA ARG A 255 2.71 25.57 -0.12
C ARG A 255 3.94 26.04 -0.90
N PRO A 256 3.81 26.77 -2.01
CA PRO A 256 4.92 27.16 -2.86
C PRO A 256 6.03 27.92 -2.12
N SER A 257 5.65 28.77 -1.16
CA SER A 257 6.59 29.52 -0.32
C SER A 257 7.50 28.64 0.55
N ASN A 258 7.04 27.42 0.88
CA ASN A 258 7.79 26.44 1.69
C ASN A 258 8.63 25.47 0.84
N VAL A 259 8.56 25.61 -0.49
CA VAL A 259 9.36 24.80 -1.43
C VAL A 259 10.64 25.56 -1.81
N ASP A 260 11.78 24.99 -1.50
CA ASP A 260 13.07 25.57 -1.85
C ASP A 260 13.35 25.54 -3.37
N LYS A 261 13.42 24.32 -3.93
CA LYS A 261 13.77 24.10 -5.34
C LYS A 261 12.75 23.25 -6.10
N LYS A 262 12.21 22.25 -5.44
CA LYS A 262 11.35 21.23 -6.06
C LYS A 262 10.48 20.53 -5.03
N VAL A 263 9.38 19.95 -5.49
CA VAL A 263 8.58 19.00 -4.74
C VAL A 263 8.64 17.62 -5.43
N GLU A 264 8.78 16.57 -4.65
CA GLU A 264 8.66 15.20 -5.13
C GLU A 264 7.22 14.74 -4.91
N VAL A 265 6.62 14.19 -5.95
CA VAL A 265 5.24 13.70 -5.95
C VAL A 265 5.28 12.22 -6.27
N MET A 266 4.69 11.41 -5.40
CA MET A 266 4.54 9.96 -5.55
C MET A 266 3.09 9.60 -5.81
N PHE A 267 2.86 8.54 -6.60
CA PHE A 267 1.53 8.05 -6.94
C PHE A 267 1.62 6.65 -7.56
N ARG A 268 0.47 6.04 -7.87
CA ARG A 268 0.39 4.77 -8.60
C ARG A 268 -0.38 4.91 -9.90
N ALA A 269 -0.04 4.10 -10.88
CA ALA A 269 -0.85 3.92 -12.08
C ALA A 269 -2.15 3.15 -11.74
N ARG A 270 -3.25 3.46 -12.44
CA ARG A 270 -4.52 2.71 -12.30
C ARG A 270 -4.55 1.43 -13.12
N ASN A 271 -3.75 1.38 -14.18
CA ASN A 271 -3.64 0.26 -15.10
C ASN A 271 -2.18 0.05 -15.50
N VAL A 272 -1.90 -1.05 -16.20
CA VAL A 272 -0.61 -1.23 -16.87
C VAL A 272 -0.58 -0.36 -18.12
N PHE A 273 0.45 0.47 -18.24
CA PHE A 273 0.67 1.35 -19.38
C PHE A 273 2.06 1.09 -19.97
N THR A 274 2.16 1.20 -21.29
CA THR A 274 3.42 1.12 -22.05
C THR A 274 3.54 2.33 -22.97
N ASP A 275 4.76 2.84 -23.11
CA ASP A 275 5.10 3.99 -23.98
C ASP A 275 4.20 5.23 -23.74
N VAL A 276 4.07 5.62 -22.47
CA VAL A 276 3.22 6.73 -22.04
C VAL A 276 4.00 7.93 -21.51
N ALA A 277 3.28 9.02 -21.24
CA ALA A 277 3.83 10.18 -20.57
C ALA A 277 2.93 10.62 -19.41
N ILE A 278 3.56 10.84 -18.25
CA ILE A 278 2.93 11.50 -17.11
C ILE A 278 2.93 13.00 -17.38
N LYS A 279 1.75 13.62 -17.38
CA LYS A 279 1.57 15.04 -17.65
C LYS A 279 1.15 15.77 -16.40
N VAL A 280 1.85 16.84 -16.09
CA VAL A 280 1.49 17.79 -15.04
C VAL A 280 0.80 18.97 -15.71
N ARG A 281 -0.41 19.28 -15.27
CA ARG A 281 -1.24 20.33 -15.87
C ARG A 281 -1.81 21.27 -14.82
N SER A 282 -1.96 22.54 -15.16
CA SER A 282 -2.72 23.51 -14.40
C SER A 282 -3.56 24.35 -15.35
N ASN A 283 -4.84 24.57 -15.04
CA ASN A 283 -5.78 25.32 -15.89
C ASN A 283 -5.86 24.84 -17.35
N GLY A 284 -5.64 23.53 -17.58
CA GLY A 284 -5.62 22.94 -18.92
C GLY A 284 -4.29 23.06 -19.66
N GLU A 285 -3.34 23.85 -19.16
CA GLU A 285 -1.99 23.97 -19.73
C GLU A 285 -1.05 22.89 -19.20
N GLU A 286 -0.20 22.35 -20.06
CA GLU A 286 0.82 21.39 -19.70
C GLU A 286 2.06 22.09 -19.15
N LEU A 287 2.35 21.88 -17.86
CA LEU A 287 3.52 22.44 -17.19
C LEU A 287 4.75 21.54 -17.34
N ALA A 288 4.56 20.23 -17.35
CA ALA A 288 5.63 19.25 -17.49
C ALA A 288 5.14 17.92 -18.06
N SER A 289 6.06 17.17 -18.68
CA SER A 289 5.80 15.83 -19.21
C SER A 289 6.99 14.91 -18.93
N PHE A 290 6.70 13.69 -18.42
CA PHE A 290 7.69 12.69 -18.04
C PHE A 290 7.40 11.39 -18.77
N LYS A 291 8.25 10.99 -19.70
CA LYS A 291 8.11 9.73 -20.44
C LYS A 291 8.31 8.52 -19.53
N ARG A 292 7.56 7.45 -19.80
CA ARG A 292 7.70 6.13 -19.15
C ARG A 292 7.53 5.05 -20.21
N GLU A 293 8.47 4.12 -20.25
CA GLU A 293 8.38 2.93 -21.08
C GLU A 293 7.33 1.95 -20.53
N HIS A 294 7.26 1.85 -19.19
CA HIS A 294 6.33 0.97 -18.49
C HIS A 294 5.89 1.60 -17.17
N MET A 295 4.61 1.41 -16.83
CA MET A 295 4.02 1.73 -15.53
C MET A 295 3.02 0.64 -15.14
N ALA A 296 3.00 0.25 -13.87
CA ALA A 296 2.07 -0.76 -13.36
C ALA A 296 1.49 -0.34 -11.99
N PRO A 297 0.26 -0.76 -11.63
CA PRO A 297 -0.35 -0.42 -10.35
C PRO A 297 0.44 -0.90 -9.12
N GLY A 298 1.18 -1.99 -9.26
CA GLY A 298 2.04 -2.55 -8.21
C GLY A 298 3.29 -1.73 -7.93
N GLU A 299 3.67 -0.78 -8.81
CA GLU A 299 4.91 -0.02 -8.72
C GLU A 299 4.62 1.44 -8.38
N MET A 300 5.37 1.98 -7.40
CA MET A 300 5.28 3.38 -7.00
C MET A 300 6.00 4.27 -8.02
N GLU A 301 5.27 5.19 -8.62
CA GLU A 301 5.83 6.23 -9.48
C GLU A 301 6.25 7.46 -8.69
N LYS A 302 7.31 8.09 -9.17
CA LYS A 302 7.80 9.36 -8.62
C LYS A 302 8.13 10.34 -9.74
N ILE A 303 7.61 11.57 -9.62
CA ILE A 303 8.00 12.71 -10.45
C ILE A 303 8.51 13.85 -9.56
N VAL A 304 9.20 14.79 -10.18
CA VAL A 304 9.74 15.98 -9.53
C VAL A 304 9.17 17.20 -10.20
N ILE A 305 8.49 18.06 -9.46
CA ILE A 305 7.93 19.32 -9.92
C ILE A 305 8.85 20.46 -9.44
N PRO A 306 9.56 21.18 -10.33
CA PRO A 306 10.36 22.33 -9.97
C PRO A 306 9.49 23.47 -9.39
N LYS A 307 10.03 24.23 -8.44
CA LYS A 307 9.36 25.40 -7.86
C LYS A 307 8.85 26.38 -8.92
N ALA A 308 9.64 26.62 -9.97
CA ALA A 308 9.26 27.52 -11.06
C ALA A 308 7.96 27.14 -11.79
N PHE A 309 7.49 25.87 -11.68
CA PHE A 309 6.20 25.45 -12.19
C PHE A 309 5.08 25.70 -11.15
N LEU A 310 5.37 25.55 -9.87
CA LEU A 310 4.43 25.87 -8.80
C LEU A 310 4.10 27.36 -8.79
N ASP A 311 5.11 28.20 -9.05
CA ASP A 311 4.97 29.67 -9.10
C ASP A 311 4.10 30.15 -10.28
N LYS A 312 3.79 29.29 -11.26
CA LYS A 312 2.90 29.59 -12.40
C LYS A 312 1.44 29.19 -12.18
N VAL A 313 1.14 28.55 -11.05
CA VAL A 313 -0.20 28.04 -10.77
C VAL A 313 -1.08 29.17 -10.22
N GLU A 314 -2.01 29.65 -11.04
CA GLU A 314 -2.87 30.81 -10.68
C GLU A 314 -4.12 30.40 -9.88
N ASN A 315 -4.68 29.21 -10.12
CA ASN A 315 -5.97 28.77 -9.53
C ASN A 315 -5.84 27.74 -8.41
N GLY A 316 -4.64 27.52 -7.88
CA GLY A 316 -4.42 26.64 -6.74
C GLY A 316 -4.58 25.15 -7.00
N GLU A 317 -4.57 24.67 -8.27
CA GLU A 317 -4.68 23.25 -8.64
C GLU A 317 -3.65 22.81 -9.70
N ILE A 318 -3.12 21.61 -9.50
CA ILE A 318 -2.30 20.87 -10.47
C ILE A 318 -2.90 19.48 -10.66
#